data_f72e6688ef5e2248dc890411cf91cebe
#
_entry.id   f72e6688ef5e2248dc890411cf91cebe
#
_cell.length_a   1.000
_cell.length_b   1.000
_cell.length_c   1.000
_cell.angle_alpha   90.00
_cell.angle_beta   90.00
_cell.angle_gamma   90.00
#
_symmetry.space_group_name_H-M   'P 1'
#
loop_
_entity.id
_entity.type
_entity.pdbx_description
1 polymer ?
#
loop_
_entity_poly.entity_id
_entity_poly.type
_entity_poly.pdbx_seq_one_letter_code
_entity_poly.pdbx_strand_id
1 'polypeptide(L)'
;MIKRPIHLSHDFLAEVLDDESVAVDATMGNGNDTAFLAGLAKKVYAFDVQEQALEKTRQRLSDLEIENAELILDGHENLDRYVTEPIRAAIFNLG
;
A
#
# COMPACT_ATOMS: atom_id res chain seq x y z
N MET A 1 23.55 -5.11 -8.59
CA MET A 1 22.79 -4.60 -9.16
C MET A 1 21.49 -4.61 -8.65
N ILE A 2 20.72 -3.95 -9.04
CA ILE A 2 19.55 -3.78 -8.59
C ILE A 2 18.68 -4.69 -8.96
N LYS A 3 17.98 -5.22 -8.27
CA LYS A 3 17.08 -5.97 -8.57
C LYS A 3 15.87 -5.38 -8.59
N ARG A 4 14.84 -5.97 -8.72
CA ARG A 4 13.62 -5.42 -8.68
C ARG A 4 13.33 -5.06 -7.29
N PRO A 5 13.11 -3.83 -7.00
CA PRO A 5 12.86 -3.38 -5.65
C PRO A 5 11.77 -4.15 -4.98
N ILE A 6 10.76 -4.57 -5.78
CA ILE A 6 9.67 -5.19 -5.19
C ILE A 6 10.00 -6.52 -4.60
N HIS A 7 10.96 -7.22 -5.15
CA HIS A 7 11.29 -8.50 -4.59
C HIS A 7 12.01 -8.38 -3.29
N LEU A 8 12.74 -7.29 -3.13
CA LEU A 8 13.37 -7.08 -1.89
C LEU A 8 12.37 -6.61 -0.91
N SER A 9 11.32 -5.97 -1.41
CA SER A 9 10.43 -5.23 -0.58
C SER A 9 9.74 -6.03 0.48
N HIS A 10 9.22 -7.20 0.18
CA HIS A 10 8.42 -7.92 1.17
C HIS A 10 9.24 -8.29 2.40
N ASP A 11 10.44 -8.83 2.21
CA ASP A 11 11.27 -9.17 3.35
C ASP A 11 11.72 -7.92 4.10
N PHE A 12 12.11 -6.89 3.34
CA PHE A 12 12.57 -5.66 3.93
C PHE A 12 11.44 -4.99 4.72
N LEU A 13 10.24 -4.97 4.14
CA LEU A 13 9.11 -4.33 4.79
C LEU A 13 8.73 -5.05 6.07
N ALA A 14 8.85 -6.37 6.08
CA ALA A 14 8.54 -7.13 7.28
C ALA A 14 9.50 -6.78 8.40
N GLU A 15 10.70 -6.29 8.06
CA GLU A 15 11.66 -5.90 9.08
C GLU A 15 11.46 -4.48 9.56
N VAL A 16 10.99 -3.57 8.70
CA VAL A 16 10.91 -2.17 9.06
C VAL A 16 9.54 -1.70 9.51
N LEU A 17 8.49 -2.44 9.19
CA LEU A 17 7.13 -2.05 9.56
C LEU A 17 6.71 -2.75 10.84
N ASP A 18 5.94 -2.05 11.65
CA ASP A 18 5.39 -2.62 12.85
C ASP A 18 3.98 -2.06 13.03
N ASP A 19 3.32 -2.39 14.14
CA ASP A 19 1.94 -2.01 14.36
C ASP A 19 1.77 -0.53 14.72
N GLU A 20 2.82 0.26 14.63
CA GLU A 20 2.71 1.70 14.79
C GLU A 20 3.08 2.43 13.52
N SER A 21 3.43 1.71 12.48
CA SER A 21 3.92 2.30 11.23
C SER A 21 2.81 2.66 10.28
N VAL A 22 3.06 3.66 9.43
CA VAL A 22 2.18 4.01 8.34
C VAL A 22 2.90 3.68 7.05
N ALA A 23 2.22 3.00 6.15
CA ALA A 23 2.80 2.62 4.87
C ALA A 23 1.94 3.12 3.72
N VAL A 24 2.55 3.24 2.55
CA VAL A 24 1.86 3.69 1.36
C VAL A 24 2.08 2.69 0.24
N ASP A 25 1.00 2.37 -0.46
CA ASP A 25 1.07 1.59 -1.68
C ASP A 25 0.75 2.57 -2.80
N ALA A 26 1.74 2.95 -3.57
CA ALA A 26 1.58 4.01 -4.57
C ALA A 26 0.75 3.58 -5.77
N THR A 27 0.66 2.27 -6.03
CA THR A 27 -0.20 1.75 -7.09
C THR A 27 -0.79 0.44 -6.59
N MET A 28 -2.04 0.49 -6.16
CA MET A 28 -2.63 -0.68 -5.49
C MET A 28 -2.91 -1.86 -6.42
N GLY A 29 -3.20 -1.59 -7.68
CA GLY A 29 -3.41 -2.67 -8.63
C GLY A 29 -4.51 -3.62 -8.20
N ASN A 30 -4.15 -4.87 -7.95
CA ASN A 30 -5.14 -5.86 -7.52
C ASN A 30 -5.19 -6.03 -6.00
N GLY A 31 -4.43 -5.23 -5.28
CA GLY A 31 -4.51 -5.23 -3.82
C GLY A 31 -3.57 -6.18 -3.10
N ASN A 32 -2.74 -6.93 -3.82
CA ASN A 32 -1.84 -7.88 -3.15
C ASN A 32 -0.88 -7.18 -2.21
N ASP A 33 -0.22 -6.13 -2.67
CA ASP A 33 0.73 -5.41 -1.84
C ASP A 33 0.02 -4.63 -0.74
N THR A 34 -1.15 -4.08 -1.05
CA THR A 34 -1.92 -3.37 -0.04
C THR A 34 -2.27 -4.30 1.11
N ALA A 35 -2.72 -5.51 0.80
CA ALA A 35 -3.07 -6.49 1.83
C ALA A 35 -1.84 -6.89 2.64
N PHE A 36 -0.70 -7.07 1.97
CA PHE A 36 0.53 -7.45 2.64
C PHE A 36 0.95 -6.34 3.63
N LEU A 37 0.93 -5.10 3.18
CA LEU A 37 1.30 -3.98 4.02
C LEU A 37 0.35 -3.85 5.21
N ALA A 38 -0.93 -4.06 4.97
CA ALA A 38 -1.92 -3.92 6.03
C ALA A 38 -1.71 -4.95 7.15
N GLY A 39 -1.12 -6.08 6.83
CA GLY A 39 -0.81 -7.08 7.83
C GLY A 39 0.37 -6.72 8.70
N LEU A 40 1.17 -5.75 8.28
CA LEU A 40 2.37 -5.35 9.02
C LEU A 40 2.24 -3.99 9.68
N ALA A 41 1.52 -3.07 9.06
CA ALA A 41 1.49 -1.68 9.48
C ALA A 41 0.23 -1.35 10.25
N LYS A 42 0.26 -0.23 10.96
CA LYS A 42 -0.92 0.24 11.64
C LYS A 42 -1.94 0.73 10.63
N LYS A 43 -1.49 1.38 9.59
CA LYS A 43 -2.36 1.97 8.58
C LYS A 43 -1.66 1.97 7.24
N VAL A 44 -2.43 1.71 6.18
CA VAL A 44 -1.92 1.75 4.82
C VAL A 44 -2.77 2.71 4.02
N TYR A 45 -2.13 3.57 3.23
CA TYR A 45 -2.82 4.41 2.26
C TYR A 45 -2.46 3.86 0.89
N ALA A 46 -3.45 3.48 0.12
CA ALA A 46 -3.22 2.87 -1.19
C ALA A 46 -3.82 3.74 -2.28
N PHE A 47 -3.06 3.99 -3.31
CA PHE A 47 -3.43 4.89 -4.39
C PHE A 47 -3.54 4.17 -5.71
N ASP A 48 -4.43 4.61 -6.55
CA ASP A 48 -4.45 4.21 -7.95
C ASP A 48 -5.36 5.19 -8.69
N VAL A 49 -5.09 5.41 -9.95
CA VAL A 49 -5.90 6.30 -10.76
C VAL A 49 -7.02 5.54 -11.48
N GLN A 50 -7.00 4.22 -11.42
CA GLN A 50 -7.98 3.41 -12.11
C GLN A 50 -9.03 2.88 -11.15
N GLU A 51 -10.28 3.14 -11.49
CA GLU A 51 -11.37 2.71 -10.65
C GLU A 51 -11.41 1.20 -10.51
N GLN A 52 -11.03 0.49 -11.55
CA GLN A 52 -11.01 -0.97 -11.50
C GLN A 52 -10.04 -1.49 -10.45
N ALA A 53 -8.90 -0.83 -10.32
CA ALA A 53 -7.91 -1.23 -9.32
C ALA A 53 -8.47 -1.01 -7.93
N LEU A 54 -9.18 0.08 -7.73
CA LEU A 54 -9.76 0.38 -6.43
C LEU A 54 -10.82 -0.64 -6.07
N GLU A 55 -11.66 -1.03 -7.03
CA GLU A 55 -12.71 -2.00 -6.75
C GLU A 55 -12.13 -3.39 -6.46
N LYS A 56 -11.13 -3.81 -7.21
CA LYS A 56 -10.50 -5.10 -6.97
C LYS A 56 -9.83 -5.13 -5.61
N THR A 57 -9.17 -4.05 -5.25
CA THR A 57 -8.51 -3.98 -3.96
C THR A 57 -9.53 -3.96 -2.85
N ARG A 58 -10.62 -3.19 -3.02
CA ARG A 58 -11.66 -3.14 -2.01
C ARG A 58 -12.22 -4.54 -1.75
N GLN A 59 -12.47 -5.29 -2.82
CA GLN A 59 -13.02 -6.62 -2.69
C GLN A 59 -12.05 -7.55 -1.97
N ARG A 60 -10.76 -7.46 -2.32
CA ARG A 60 -9.76 -8.30 -1.69
C ARG A 60 -9.65 -8.01 -0.19
N LEU A 61 -9.65 -6.73 0.16
CA LEU A 61 -9.54 -6.37 1.57
C LEU A 61 -10.78 -6.80 2.34
N SER A 62 -11.94 -6.70 1.71
CA SER A 62 -13.17 -7.14 2.33
C SER A 62 -13.14 -8.65 2.57
N ASP A 63 -12.69 -9.42 1.58
CA ASP A 63 -12.62 -10.86 1.71
C ASP A 63 -11.65 -11.28 2.82
N LEU A 64 -10.61 -10.50 3.03
CA LEU A 64 -9.62 -10.80 4.07
C LEU A 64 -9.94 -10.10 5.38
N GLU A 65 -11.03 -9.35 5.44
CA GLU A 65 -11.46 -8.63 6.64
C GLU A 65 -10.42 -7.63 7.13
N ILE A 66 -9.77 -6.96 6.17
CA ILE A 66 -8.77 -5.96 6.49
C ILE A 66 -9.44 -4.59 6.53
N GLU A 67 -9.24 -3.86 7.62
CA GLU A 67 -9.91 -2.58 7.83
C GLU A 67 -8.97 -1.41 8.04
N ASN A 68 -7.67 -1.63 8.00
CA ASN A 68 -6.70 -0.57 8.27
C ASN A 68 -6.06 -0.01 7.00
N ALA A 69 -6.73 -0.12 5.86
CA ALA A 69 -6.24 0.44 4.62
C ALA A 69 -7.26 1.44 4.07
N GLU A 70 -6.77 2.58 3.65
CA GLU A 70 -7.61 3.59 3.04
C GLU A 70 -7.28 3.62 1.55
N LEU A 71 -8.29 3.42 0.70
CA LEU A 71 -8.09 3.36 -0.74
C LEU A 71 -8.43 4.71 -1.34
N ILE A 72 -7.54 5.23 -2.14
CA ILE A 72 -7.65 6.58 -2.69
C ILE A 72 -7.58 6.52 -4.20
N LEU A 73 -8.62 7.05 -4.86
CA LEU A 73 -8.66 7.08 -6.31
C LEU A 73 -7.99 8.37 -6.77
N ASP A 74 -6.68 8.36 -6.80
CA ASP A 74 -5.88 9.52 -7.19
C ASP A 74 -4.47 9.03 -7.44
N GLY A 75 -3.66 9.87 -8.07
CA GLY A 75 -2.27 9.54 -8.27
C GLY A 75 -1.47 9.76 -7.00
N HIS A 76 -0.41 8.98 -6.85
CA HIS A 76 0.42 9.09 -5.65
C HIS A 76 1.18 10.41 -5.59
N GLU A 77 1.25 11.14 -6.68
CA GLU A 77 1.88 12.46 -6.67
C GLU A 77 1.08 13.44 -5.80
N ASN A 78 -0.16 13.12 -5.51
CA ASN A 78 -1.01 13.94 -4.64
C ASN A 78 -1.08 13.41 -3.22
N LEU A 79 -0.12 12.58 -2.87
CA LEU A 79 -0.09 11.89 -1.59
C LEU A 79 -0.22 12.85 -0.40
N ASP A 80 0.43 14.00 -0.47
CA ASP A 80 0.43 14.92 0.66
C ASP A 80 -0.93 15.58 0.89
N ARG A 81 -1.88 15.39 -0.01
CA ARG A 81 -3.25 15.87 0.23
C ARG A 81 -4.00 14.93 1.14
N TYR A 82 -3.58 13.69 1.24
CA TYR A 82 -4.32 12.67 1.97
C TYR A 82 -3.58 12.17 3.20
N VAL A 83 -2.27 12.14 3.15
CA VAL A 83 -1.47 11.56 4.22
C VAL A 83 -0.73 12.68 4.93
N THR A 84 -1.09 12.92 6.18
CA THR A 84 -0.47 13.98 6.96
C THR A 84 0.41 13.43 8.07
N GLU A 85 0.48 12.14 8.23
CA GLU A 85 1.34 11.52 9.25
C GLU A 85 2.63 11.01 8.62
N PRO A 86 3.66 10.82 9.40
CA PRO A 86 4.92 10.32 8.85
C PRO A 86 4.74 8.93 8.23
N ILE A 87 5.35 8.71 7.08
CA ILE A 87 5.30 7.44 6.38
C ILE A 87 6.58 6.69 6.63
N ARG A 88 6.44 5.42 7.06
CA ARG A 88 7.61 4.60 7.31
C ARG A 88 8.14 3.96 6.05
N ALA A 89 7.27 3.56 5.16
CA ALA A 89 7.68 2.90 3.93
C ALA A 89 6.65 3.08 2.84
N ALA A 90 7.09 3.04 1.60
CA ALA A 90 6.20 3.14 0.46
C ALA A 90 6.63 2.13 -0.59
N ILE A 91 5.65 1.53 -1.26
CA ILE A 91 5.91 0.62 -2.35
C ILE A 91 5.45 1.27 -3.64
N PHE A 92 6.31 1.21 -4.67
CA PHE A 92 5.95 1.66 -5.99
C PHE A 92 6.05 0.47 -6.93
N ASN A 93 4.92 0.04 -7.43
CA ASN A 93 4.90 -1.08 -8.34
C ASN A 93 4.66 -0.54 -9.74
N LEU A 94 5.69 -0.47 -10.53
CA LEU A 94 5.61 0.12 -11.84
C LEU A 94 5.31 -0.89 -12.93
N GLY A 95 5.28 -2.11 -12.62
CA GLY A 95 5.12 -3.14 -13.63
C GLY A 95 3.80 -3.66 -13.81
#